data_1f802ffa9375e4ec6c84bcb3a7f60529
#
_entry.id   1f802ffa9375e4ec6c84bcb3a7f60529
#
_cell.length_a   1.000
_cell.length_b   1.000
_cell.length_c   1.000
_cell.angle_alpha   90.00
_cell.angle_beta   90.00
_cell.angle_gamma   90.00
#
_symmetry.space_group_name_H-M   'P 1'
#
loop_
_entity.id
_entity.type
_entity.pdbx_description
1 polymer ?
#
loop_
_entity_poly.entity_id
_entity_poly.type
_entity_poly.pdbx_seq_one_letter_code
_entity_poly.pdbx_strand_id
1 'polypeptide(L)'
;MVKGIFPALGLAIAVTLAGGPAFAGAGDPVKGEKVFKKCKACHSAKPGKHKVGPSLAGVFGRKAGTAEGYKKYRGLKGADYTWDEALLDEYLTNPKNFVKKRGAKGTSMGFRLKKDAQRADVIAYLKTLK
;
A
#
# COMPACT_ATOMS: atom_id res chain seq x y z
N MET A 1 -47.47 30.53 47.17
CA MET A 1 -47.06 29.26 46.51
C MET A 1 -46.80 29.55 45.06
N VAL A 2 -45.50 29.64 44.70
CA VAL A 2 -45.09 29.85 43.32
C VAL A 2 -44.25 28.63 42.94
N LYS A 3 -44.82 27.81 42.04
CA LYS A 3 -44.11 26.65 41.47
C LYS A 3 -43.18 27.14 40.36
N GLY A 4 -41.91 27.15 40.66
CA GLY A 4 -40.89 27.38 39.64
C GLY A 4 -40.68 26.18 38.77
N ILE A 5 -40.94 26.32 37.46
CA ILE A 5 -40.63 25.32 36.44
C ILE A 5 -39.26 25.68 35.89
N PHE A 6 -38.25 24.84 36.15
CA PHE A 6 -36.97 24.95 35.52
C PHE A 6 -36.98 24.18 34.17
N PRO A 7 -36.67 24.81 33.04
CA PRO A 7 -36.46 24.05 31.82
C PRO A 7 -35.09 23.40 31.86
N ALA A 8 -35.04 22.08 31.74
CA ALA A 8 -33.81 21.33 31.54
C ALA A 8 -33.25 21.66 30.15
N LEU A 9 -32.11 22.36 30.15
CA LEU A 9 -31.37 22.64 28.95
C LEU A 9 -30.60 21.37 28.54
N GLY A 10 -31.16 20.62 27.61
CA GLY A 10 -30.46 19.44 27.02
C GLY A 10 -29.29 19.89 26.17
N LEU A 11 -28.09 19.61 26.65
CA LEU A 11 -26.85 19.81 25.89
C LEU A 11 -26.73 18.70 24.84
N ALA A 12 -27.11 18.99 23.60
CA ALA A 12 -26.89 18.10 22.49
C ALA A 12 -25.38 18.14 22.13
N ILE A 13 -24.65 17.10 22.49
CA ILE A 13 -23.24 16.93 22.05
C ILE A 13 -23.30 16.48 20.59
N ALA A 14 -23.02 17.40 19.68
CA ALA A 14 -22.77 17.07 18.28
C ALA A 14 -21.38 16.40 18.19
N VAL A 15 -21.38 15.07 18.05
CA VAL A 15 -20.18 14.32 17.70
C VAL A 15 -19.88 14.59 16.23
N THR A 16 -19.01 15.53 15.96
CA THR A 16 -18.42 15.70 14.63
C THR A 16 -17.44 14.55 14.39
N LEU A 17 -17.86 13.56 13.62
CA LEU A 17 -16.97 12.60 13.02
C LEU A 17 -16.07 13.37 12.04
N ALA A 18 -14.89 13.76 12.50
CA ALA A 18 -13.84 14.21 11.62
C ALA A 18 -13.40 13.03 10.78
N GLY A 19 -13.99 12.89 9.59
CA GLY A 19 -13.50 11.97 8.58
C GLY A 19 -12.09 12.43 8.19
N GLY A 20 -11.06 11.66 8.59
CA GLY A 20 -9.72 11.81 8.04
C GLY A 20 -9.74 11.59 6.51
N PRO A 21 -8.67 11.95 5.77
CA PRO A 21 -8.61 11.71 4.35
C PRO A 21 -8.90 10.23 4.11
N ALA A 22 -10.02 9.96 3.43
CA ALA A 22 -10.36 8.62 3.01
C ALA A 22 -9.32 8.22 1.96
N PHE A 23 -8.30 7.45 2.36
CA PHE A 23 -7.67 6.54 1.42
C PHE A 23 -8.79 5.71 0.83
N ALA A 24 -8.91 5.73 -0.51
CA ALA A 24 -9.89 4.95 -1.26
C ALA A 24 -9.99 3.57 -0.62
N GLY A 25 -11.17 3.20 -0.12
CA GLY A 25 -11.44 2.20 0.90
C GLY A 25 -10.53 0.99 0.87
N ALA A 26 -10.33 0.37 2.03
CA ALA A 26 -9.51 -0.83 2.18
C ALA A 26 -9.79 -1.79 1.02
N GLY A 27 -8.74 -2.16 0.25
CA GLY A 27 -8.86 -3.06 -0.88
C GLY A 27 -9.32 -4.46 -0.44
N ASP A 28 -9.86 -5.20 -1.37
CA ASP A 28 -10.30 -6.58 -1.15
C ASP A 28 -9.16 -7.56 -1.46
N PRO A 29 -8.62 -8.29 -0.47
CA PRO A 29 -7.51 -9.21 -0.70
C PRO A 29 -7.85 -10.37 -1.63
N VAL A 30 -9.12 -10.81 -1.70
CA VAL A 30 -9.56 -11.87 -2.63
C VAL A 30 -9.51 -11.37 -4.08
N LYS A 31 -9.95 -10.16 -4.32
CA LYS A 31 -9.78 -9.49 -5.62
C LYS A 31 -8.30 -9.23 -5.90
N GLY A 32 -7.55 -8.82 -4.88
CA GLY A 32 -6.12 -8.59 -4.95
C GLY A 32 -5.32 -9.81 -5.38
N GLU A 33 -5.69 -11.00 -4.93
CA GLU A 33 -5.07 -12.24 -5.40
C GLU A 33 -5.27 -12.44 -6.92
N LYS A 34 -6.45 -12.09 -7.43
CA LYS A 34 -6.71 -12.13 -8.88
C LYS A 34 -5.85 -11.13 -9.65
N VAL A 35 -5.70 -9.91 -9.11
CA VAL A 35 -4.81 -8.89 -9.68
C VAL A 35 -3.35 -9.34 -9.65
N PHE A 36 -2.93 -10.00 -8.57
CA PHE A 36 -1.58 -10.52 -8.39
C PHE A 36 -1.14 -11.53 -9.47
N LYS A 37 -2.08 -12.16 -10.16
CA LYS A 37 -1.76 -13.00 -11.32
C LYS A 37 -0.93 -12.25 -12.37
N LYS A 38 -1.12 -10.95 -12.52
CA LYS A 38 -0.32 -10.08 -13.41
C LYS A 38 1.13 -9.90 -12.93
N CYS A 39 1.38 -10.11 -11.65
CA CYS A 39 2.70 -9.96 -11.02
C CYS A 39 3.51 -11.26 -11.08
N LYS A 40 2.85 -12.41 -11.23
CA LYS A 40 3.47 -13.74 -11.17
C LYS A 40 4.48 -14.03 -12.29
N ALA A 41 4.42 -13.32 -13.41
CA ALA A 41 5.42 -13.43 -14.46
C ALA A 41 6.84 -13.08 -13.94
N CYS A 42 6.94 -12.12 -13.02
CA CYS A 42 8.20 -11.60 -12.50
C CYS A 42 8.40 -11.80 -11.00
N HIS A 43 7.36 -12.09 -10.24
CA HIS A 43 7.41 -12.21 -8.78
C HIS A 43 6.79 -13.52 -8.28
N SER A 44 7.23 -13.95 -7.09
CA SER A 44 6.64 -15.04 -6.34
C SER A 44 6.02 -14.52 -5.04
N ALA A 45 4.97 -15.19 -4.57
CA ALA A 45 4.40 -14.99 -3.23
C ALA A 45 5.06 -15.88 -2.16
N LYS A 46 6.01 -16.73 -2.56
CA LYS A 46 6.69 -17.65 -1.64
C LYS A 46 7.96 -17.01 -1.07
N PRO A 47 8.21 -17.11 0.27
CA PRO A 47 9.43 -16.59 0.87
C PRO A 47 10.68 -17.13 0.19
N GLY A 48 11.67 -16.26 -0.06
CA GLY A 48 12.96 -16.62 -0.64
C GLY A 48 12.92 -17.07 -2.10
N LYS A 49 11.75 -17.23 -2.71
CA LYS A 49 11.63 -17.62 -4.11
C LYS A 49 11.63 -16.37 -5.00
N HIS A 50 12.79 -16.02 -5.51
CA HIS A 50 12.95 -14.92 -6.46
C HIS A 50 12.79 -15.39 -7.90
N LYS A 51 12.37 -14.45 -8.75
CA LYS A 51 12.28 -14.63 -10.21
C LYS A 51 13.03 -13.46 -10.88
N VAL A 52 12.48 -12.86 -11.92
CA VAL A 52 13.02 -11.62 -12.50
C VAL A 52 13.02 -10.51 -11.43
N GLY A 53 11.94 -10.42 -10.66
CA GLY A 53 11.84 -9.57 -9.48
C GLY A 53 11.98 -10.36 -8.18
N PRO A 54 12.09 -9.67 -7.03
CA PRO A 54 12.16 -10.31 -5.73
C PRO A 54 10.84 -10.98 -5.35
N SER A 55 10.93 -11.96 -4.43
CA SER A 55 9.75 -12.46 -3.75
C SER A 55 8.99 -11.31 -3.08
N LEU A 56 7.67 -11.31 -3.18
CA LEU A 56 6.79 -10.34 -2.54
C LEU A 56 6.24 -10.82 -1.20
N ALA A 57 6.64 -12.02 -0.75
CA ALA A 57 6.35 -12.46 0.61
C ALA A 57 6.99 -11.48 1.62
N GLY A 58 6.16 -10.96 2.54
CA GLY A 58 6.60 -9.99 3.54
C GLY A 58 6.97 -8.61 3.00
N VAL A 59 6.61 -8.27 1.75
CA VAL A 59 6.97 -6.96 1.16
C VAL A 59 6.35 -5.79 1.92
N PHE A 60 5.11 -5.92 2.39
CA PHE A 60 4.50 -4.89 3.22
C PHE A 60 5.21 -4.81 4.57
N GLY A 61 5.70 -3.63 4.92
CA GLY A 61 6.49 -3.41 6.13
C GLY A 61 7.98 -3.75 5.99
N ARG A 62 8.45 -4.18 4.81
CA ARG A 62 9.86 -4.41 4.53
C ARG A 62 10.54 -3.14 4.00
N LYS A 63 11.79 -2.90 4.41
CA LYS A 63 12.61 -1.85 3.82
C LYS A 63 12.77 -2.09 2.32
N ALA A 64 12.55 -1.07 1.51
CA ALA A 64 12.66 -1.19 0.07
C ALA A 64 14.08 -1.58 -0.36
N GLY A 65 14.18 -2.43 -1.36
CA GLY A 65 15.47 -2.88 -1.87
C GLY A 65 16.21 -3.90 -1.00
N THR A 66 15.53 -4.58 -0.07
CA THR A 66 16.19 -5.46 0.92
C THR A 66 15.66 -6.88 0.99
N ALA A 67 14.97 -7.40 -0.03
CA ALA A 67 14.57 -8.81 -0.02
C ALA A 67 15.80 -9.70 0.09
N GLU A 68 15.82 -10.53 1.13
CA GLU A 68 16.96 -11.41 1.40
C GLU A 68 17.27 -12.32 0.21
N GLY A 69 18.55 -12.36 -0.19
CA GLY A 69 19.00 -13.18 -1.31
C GLY A 69 18.73 -12.61 -2.71
N TYR A 70 17.97 -11.53 -2.84
CA TYR A 70 17.76 -10.88 -4.14
C TYR A 70 18.77 -9.76 -4.34
N LYS A 71 19.59 -9.86 -5.40
CA LYS A 71 20.73 -8.94 -5.66
C LYS A 71 20.53 -8.04 -6.88
N LYS A 72 19.46 -8.24 -7.65
CA LYS A 72 19.25 -7.57 -8.95
C LYS A 72 18.49 -6.24 -8.86
N TYR A 73 18.49 -5.59 -7.69
CA TYR A 73 17.80 -4.32 -7.53
C TYR A 73 18.38 -3.23 -8.42
N ARG A 74 17.50 -2.55 -9.13
CA ARG A 74 17.78 -1.34 -9.88
C ARG A 74 16.78 -0.28 -9.50
N GLY A 75 17.27 0.83 -8.97
CA GLY A 75 16.44 1.96 -8.55
C GLY A 75 15.95 1.91 -7.10
N LEU A 76 15.96 0.75 -6.46
CA LEU A 76 15.57 0.58 -5.06
C LEU A 76 16.75 0.23 -4.15
N LYS A 77 17.93 -0.05 -4.71
CA LYS A 77 19.13 -0.35 -3.92
C LYS A 77 19.50 0.86 -3.06
N GLY A 78 19.68 0.64 -1.76
CA GLY A 78 20.03 1.70 -0.82
C GLY A 78 18.84 2.62 -0.43
N ALA A 79 17.62 2.25 -0.76
CA ALA A 79 16.44 2.98 -0.32
C ALA A 79 16.38 3.09 1.21
N ASP A 80 15.93 4.23 1.71
CA ASP A 80 15.85 4.55 3.14
C ASP A 80 14.43 4.50 3.70
N TYR A 81 13.49 3.97 2.94
CA TYR A 81 12.08 3.87 3.30
C TYR A 81 11.59 2.43 3.35
N THR A 82 10.53 2.22 4.13
CA THR A 82 9.83 0.95 4.29
C THR A 82 8.52 0.97 3.51
N TRP A 83 8.20 -0.13 2.85
CA TRP A 83 6.96 -0.25 2.09
C TRP A 83 5.74 -0.18 2.99
N ASP A 84 4.94 0.84 2.78
CA ASP A 84 3.61 1.01 3.32
C ASP A 84 2.57 1.08 2.18
N GLU A 85 1.31 1.30 2.54
CA GLU A 85 0.22 1.37 1.56
C GLU A 85 0.41 2.52 0.56
N ALA A 86 0.76 3.71 1.04
CA ALA A 86 0.92 4.89 0.21
C ALA A 86 2.10 4.76 -0.77
N LEU A 87 3.23 4.26 -0.28
CA LEU A 87 4.43 4.04 -1.11
C LEU A 87 4.22 2.95 -2.15
N LEU A 88 3.53 1.86 -1.79
CA LEU A 88 3.17 0.81 -2.73
C LEU A 88 2.19 1.32 -3.80
N ASP A 89 1.21 2.13 -3.42
CA ASP A 89 0.27 2.72 -4.38
C ASP A 89 0.99 3.64 -5.37
N GLU A 90 1.86 4.54 -4.88
CA GLU A 90 2.66 5.42 -5.73
C GLU A 90 3.59 4.61 -6.66
N TYR A 91 4.27 3.59 -6.12
CA TYR A 91 5.18 2.75 -6.88
C TYR A 91 4.45 1.99 -8.00
N LEU A 92 3.34 1.34 -7.69
CA LEU A 92 2.54 0.57 -8.64
C LEU A 92 1.89 1.46 -9.72
N THR A 93 1.62 2.72 -9.39
CA THR A 93 1.11 3.69 -10.37
C THR A 93 2.14 3.96 -11.46
N ASN A 94 3.40 4.16 -11.10
CA ASN A 94 4.49 4.38 -12.05
C ASN A 94 5.86 4.15 -11.40
N PRO A 95 6.39 2.93 -11.46
CA PRO A 95 7.67 2.60 -10.83
C PRO A 95 8.84 3.48 -11.30
N LYS A 96 8.88 3.81 -12.60
CA LYS A 96 9.94 4.64 -13.17
C LYS A 96 9.95 6.05 -12.59
N ASN A 97 8.78 6.67 -12.51
CA ASN A 97 8.67 8.01 -11.92
C ASN A 97 8.94 7.99 -10.42
N PHE A 98 8.46 6.97 -9.72
CA PHE A 98 8.69 6.79 -8.30
C PHE A 98 10.18 6.79 -7.94
N VAL A 99 10.98 5.98 -8.62
CA VAL A 99 12.42 5.91 -8.34
C VAL A 99 13.18 7.15 -8.81
N LYS A 100 12.76 7.78 -9.92
CA LYS A 100 13.36 9.02 -10.40
C LYS A 100 13.18 10.18 -9.43
N LYS A 101 12.00 10.35 -8.85
CA LYS A 101 11.74 11.36 -7.81
C LYS A 101 12.63 11.18 -6.58
N ARG A 102 13.16 9.98 -6.36
CA ARG A 102 14.04 9.61 -5.25
C ARG A 102 15.52 9.52 -5.65
N GLY A 103 15.89 10.11 -6.80
CA GLY A 103 17.27 10.24 -7.25
C GLY A 103 17.84 9.04 -8.01
N ALA A 104 17.04 7.99 -8.23
CA ALA A 104 17.52 6.84 -9.01
C ALA A 104 17.36 7.08 -10.52
N LYS A 105 18.30 6.54 -11.31
CA LYS A 105 18.28 6.69 -12.78
C LYS A 105 17.18 5.88 -13.47
N GLY A 106 16.67 4.81 -12.85
CA GLY A 106 15.63 3.97 -13.40
C GLY A 106 15.38 2.71 -12.58
N THR A 107 14.44 1.91 -13.03
CA THR A 107 14.08 0.63 -12.43
C THR A 107 13.96 -0.44 -13.51
N SER A 108 14.13 -1.71 -13.13
CA SER A 108 13.88 -2.85 -14.02
C SER A 108 12.38 -3.18 -14.13
N MET A 109 11.56 -2.70 -13.20
CA MET A 109 10.13 -2.90 -13.22
C MET A 109 9.45 -1.83 -14.06
N GLY A 110 9.02 -2.21 -15.27
CA GLY A 110 8.29 -1.32 -16.18
C GLY A 110 6.77 -1.42 -16.06
N PHE A 111 6.26 -2.42 -15.36
CA PHE A 111 4.83 -2.67 -15.20
C PHE A 111 4.14 -1.55 -14.40
N ARG A 112 2.96 -1.15 -14.84
CA ARG A 112 2.15 -0.09 -14.21
C ARG A 112 0.73 -0.59 -13.99
N LEU A 113 0.21 -0.41 -12.79
CA LEU A 113 -1.16 -0.74 -12.45
C LEU A 113 -1.98 0.54 -12.38
N LYS A 114 -2.65 0.89 -13.47
CA LYS A 114 -3.28 2.21 -13.63
C LYS A 114 -4.57 2.39 -12.82
N LYS A 115 -5.32 1.31 -12.57
CA LYS A 115 -6.62 1.37 -11.89
C LYS A 115 -6.44 1.42 -10.38
N ASP A 116 -6.93 2.47 -9.74
CA ASP A 116 -6.84 2.69 -8.29
C ASP A 116 -7.41 1.52 -7.49
N ALA A 117 -8.61 1.04 -7.85
CA ALA A 117 -9.23 -0.10 -7.19
C ALA A 117 -8.36 -1.38 -7.25
N GLN A 118 -7.71 -1.64 -8.39
CA GLN A 118 -6.82 -2.79 -8.52
C GLN A 118 -5.55 -2.63 -7.67
N ARG A 119 -5.02 -1.42 -7.53
CA ARG A 119 -3.89 -1.15 -6.63
C ARG A 119 -4.28 -1.37 -5.18
N ALA A 120 -5.42 -0.83 -4.75
CA ALA A 120 -5.93 -1.04 -3.40
C ALA A 120 -6.12 -2.54 -3.09
N ASP A 121 -6.74 -3.28 -4.01
CA ASP A 121 -6.98 -4.71 -3.86
C ASP A 121 -5.68 -5.51 -3.77
N VAL A 122 -4.72 -5.28 -4.67
CA VAL A 122 -3.45 -6.02 -4.64
C VAL A 122 -2.61 -5.67 -3.42
N ILE A 123 -2.63 -4.42 -2.95
CA ILE A 123 -1.95 -4.03 -1.71
C ILE A 123 -2.56 -4.74 -0.52
N ALA A 124 -3.90 -4.85 -0.45
CA ALA A 124 -4.59 -5.64 0.57
C ALA A 124 -4.14 -7.12 0.54
N TYR A 125 -3.98 -7.69 -0.64
CA TYR A 125 -3.45 -9.05 -0.79
C TYR A 125 -1.99 -9.15 -0.34
N LEU A 126 -1.12 -8.21 -0.74
CA LEU A 126 0.29 -8.18 -0.33
C LEU A 126 0.46 -8.14 1.19
N LYS A 127 -0.44 -7.47 1.92
CA LYS A 127 -0.46 -7.46 3.40
C LYS A 127 -0.66 -8.86 3.99
N THR A 128 -1.28 -9.79 3.27
CA THR A 128 -1.50 -11.17 3.73
C THR A 128 -0.30 -12.09 3.52
N LEU A 129 0.65 -11.68 2.68
CA LEU A 129 1.84 -12.48 2.38
C LEU A 129 2.89 -12.33 3.48
N LYS A 130 3.28 -13.44 4.08
CA LYS A 130 4.28 -13.51 5.16
C LYS A 130 5.57 -14.16 4.67
#